data_cc9f883012a3134cb4cb69882e5c5073
#
_entry.id   cc9f883012a3134cb4cb69882e5c5073
#
_cell.length_a   1.000
_cell.length_b   1.000
_cell.length_c   1.000
_cell.angle_alpha   90.00
_cell.angle_beta   90.00
_cell.angle_gamma   90.00
#
_symmetry.space_group_name_H-M   'P 1'
#
loop_
_entity.id
_entity.type
_entity.pdbx_description
1 polymer ?
#
loop_
_entity_poly.entity_id
_entity_poly.type
_entity_poly.pdbx_seq_one_letter_code
_entity_poly.pdbx_strand_id
1 'polypeptide(L)'
;MNILLTPARIGSLEIPNRIVMPPMTTRTADEEGYVTDDTVAYYLARAQGGVGLITVEMASPEKAGRHRRREIGIYDDRFLPGLTRLVDEIHRAGAKASIQLGHGGGHTRRHICGETPIAPSAIPHPVYETTLETIVPEEMTKARIEAVIAAHAAAAARA
;
A
#
# COMPACT_ATOMS: atom_id res chain seq x y z
N MET A 1 32.06 14.90 -4.36
CA MET A 1 30.65 14.73 -4.83
C MET A 1 29.93 13.83 -3.84
N ASN A 2 28.73 14.21 -3.36
CA ASN A 2 28.00 13.37 -2.40
C ASN A 2 27.38 12.16 -3.15
N ILE A 3 27.79 10.95 -2.79
CA ILE A 3 27.36 9.71 -3.43
C ILE A 3 25.83 9.52 -3.40
N LEU A 4 25.14 10.05 -2.39
CA LEU A 4 23.68 9.98 -2.27
C LEU A 4 22.95 10.68 -3.43
N LEU A 5 23.57 11.69 -4.01
CA LEU A 5 23.01 12.50 -5.09
C LEU A 5 23.46 12.03 -6.49
N THR A 6 24.14 10.88 -6.58
CA THR A 6 24.51 10.28 -7.87
C THR A 6 23.46 9.25 -8.32
N PRO A 7 23.23 9.13 -9.64
CA PRO A 7 22.33 8.10 -10.17
C PRO A 7 22.68 6.70 -9.70
N ALA A 8 21.69 5.83 -9.63
CA ALA A 8 21.86 4.42 -9.32
C ALA A 8 20.91 3.56 -10.19
N ARG A 9 21.09 2.24 -10.15
CA ARG A 9 20.23 1.29 -10.85
C ARG A 9 19.73 0.22 -9.90
N ILE A 10 18.46 -0.16 -10.08
CA ILE A 10 17.81 -1.30 -9.43
C ILE A 10 17.37 -2.24 -10.55
N GLY A 11 18.14 -3.28 -10.83
CA GLY A 11 17.96 -4.08 -12.04
C GLY A 11 18.10 -3.21 -13.30
N SER A 12 17.04 -3.16 -14.11
CA SER A 12 16.98 -2.31 -15.31
C SER A 12 16.50 -0.87 -15.02
N LEU A 13 15.92 -0.61 -13.86
CA LEU A 13 15.40 0.72 -13.49
C LEU A 13 16.55 1.64 -13.10
N GLU A 14 16.66 2.78 -13.80
CA GLU A 14 17.55 3.88 -13.41
C GLU A 14 16.82 4.87 -12.52
N ILE A 15 17.44 5.22 -11.38
CA ILE A 15 16.94 6.23 -10.44
C ILE A 15 17.89 7.42 -10.40
N PRO A 16 17.39 8.67 -10.31
CA PRO A 16 18.22 9.89 -10.44
C PRO A 16 19.19 10.11 -9.28
N ASN A 17 18.94 9.51 -8.14
CA ASN A 17 19.82 9.54 -6.97
C ASN A 17 19.51 8.35 -6.05
N ARG A 18 20.26 8.20 -4.96
CA ARG A 18 20.17 7.06 -4.03
C ARG A 18 19.27 7.31 -2.81
N ILE A 19 18.43 8.34 -2.87
CA ILE A 19 17.47 8.65 -1.80
C ILE A 19 16.16 7.95 -2.13
N VAL A 20 15.75 7.06 -1.25
CA VAL A 20 14.51 6.27 -1.40
C VAL A 20 13.57 6.59 -0.25
N MET A 21 12.36 6.99 -0.56
CA MET A 21 11.29 7.13 0.43
C MET A 21 10.63 5.75 0.67
N PRO A 22 10.66 5.21 1.89
CA PRO A 22 9.95 3.97 2.22
C PRO A 22 8.43 4.17 2.20
N PRO A 23 7.64 3.09 2.15
CA PRO A 23 6.18 3.18 2.21
C PRO A 23 5.74 3.65 3.61
N MET A 24 5.00 4.75 3.66
CA MET A 24 4.53 5.36 4.91
C MET A 24 3.02 5.58 4.82
N THR A 25 2.25 4.96 5.72
CA THR A 25 0.80 5.12 5.79
C THR A 25 0.42 6.58 6.07
N THR A 26 -0.23 7.23 5.11
CA THR A 26 -0.64 8.64 5.21
C THR A 26 -2.10 8.80 5.65
N ARG A 27 -2.96 7.84 5.30
CA ARG A 27 -4.42 7.92 5.42
C ARG A 27 -5.02 9.10 4.68
N THR A 28 -4.46 9.44 3.54
CA THR A 28 -4.93 10.55 2.70
C THR A 28 -5.86 10.10 1.56
N ALA A 29 -6.00 8.79 1.32
CA ALA A 29 -7.05 8.28 0.44
C ALA A 29 -8.44 8.60 1.01
N ASP A 30 -9.51 8.44 0.22
CA ASP A 30 -10.87 8.53 0.74
C ASP A 30 -11.29 7.25 1.51
N GLU A 31 -12.51 7.21 2.01
CA GLU A 31 -13.01 6.07 2.79
C GLU A 31 -13.15 4.79 1.95
N GLU A 32 -13.34 4.91 0.65
CA GLU A 32 -13.44 3.80 -0.30
C GLU A 32 -12.07 3.32 -0.77
N GLY A 33 -11.01 4.13 -0.63
CA GLY A 33 -9.63 3.81 -1.01
C GLY A 33 -9.18 4.46 -2.32
N TYR A 34 -9.90 5.46 -2.82
CA TYR A 34 -9.45 6.23 -3.98
C TYR A 34 -8.37 7.24 -3.58
N VAL A 35 -7.43 7.45 -4.51
CA VAL A 35 -6.43 8.52 -4.42
C VAL A 35 -7.11 9.88 -4.46
N THR A 36 -6.82 10.74 -3.49
CA THR A 36 -7.32 12.10 -3.38
C THR A 36 -6.28 13.13 -3.79
N ASP A 37 -6.66 14.42 -3.84
CA ASP A 37 -5.72 15.52 -4.04
C ASP A 37 -4.70 15.61 -2.91
N ASP A 38 -5.10 15.31 -1.66
CA ASP A 38 -4.19 15.28 -0.52
C ASP A 38 -3.15 14.16 -0.67
N THR A 39 -3.57 12.98 -1.19
CA THR A 39 -2.64 11.89 -1.49
C THR A 39 -1.60 12.34 -2.52
N VAL A 40 -2.05 12.93 -3.62
CA VAL A 40 -1.16 13.43 -4.68
C VAL A 40 -0.21 14.50 -4.13
N ALA A 41 -0.72 15.49 -3.40
CA ALA A 41 0.07 16.59 -2.83
C ALA A 41 1.14 16.06 -1.87
N TYR A 42 0.79 15.06 -1.06
CA TYR A 42 1.74 14.45 -0.13
C TYR A 42 2.95 13.86 -0.86
N TYR A 43 2.75 13.04 -1.88
CA TYR A 43 3.84 12.41 -2.63
C TYR A 43 4.57 13.38 -3.55
N LEU A 44 3.84 14.29 -4.20
CA LEU A 44 4.41 15.33 -5.06
C LEU A 44 5.42 16.21 -4.31
N ALA A 45 5.09 16.63 -3.08
CA ALA A 45 6.01 17.43 -2.26
C ALA A 45 7.36 16.72 -2.00
N ARG A 46 7.37 15.38 -1.86
CA ARG A 46 8.59 14.57 -1.68
C ARG A 46 9.35 14.42 -2.98
N ALA A 47 8.66 14.21 -4.10
CA ALA A 47 9.26 14.15 -5.42
C ALA A 47 9.92 15.48 -5.79
N GLN A 48 9.25 16.61 -5.57
CA GLN A 48 9.79 17.97 -5.76
C GLN A 48 10.96 18.27 -4.82
N GLY A 49 10.99 17.63 -3.63
CA GLY A 49 12.13 17.68 -2.70
C GLY A 49 13.35 16.89 -3.17
N GLY A 50 13.27 16.21 -4.33
CA GLY A 50 14.41 15.54 -4.97
C GLY A 50 14.62 14.09 -4.55
N VAL A 51 13.61 13.41 -3.98
CA VAL A 51 13.67 11.96 -3.73
C VAL A 51 13.76 11.21 -5.06
N GLY A 52 14.69 10.26 -5.19
CA GLY A 52 14.92 9.52 -6.43
C GLY A 52 13.91 8.40 -6.70
N LEU A 53 13.48 7.70 -5.64
CA LEU A 53 12.45 6.65 -5.71
C LEU A 53 11.48 6.81 -4.54
N ILE A 54 10.20 6.82 -4.83
CA ILE A 54 9.13 6.88 -3.83
C ILE A 54 8.41 5.53 -3.84
N THR A 55 8.38 4.84 -2.70
CA THR A 55 7.44 3.74 -2.50
C THR A 55 6.16 4.28 -1.89
N VAL A 56 5.08 4.22 -2.67
CA VAL A 56 3.74 4.59 -2.21
C VAL A 56 3.32 3.66 -1.08
N GLU A 57 2.59 4.19 -0.11
CA GLU A 57 2.08 3.46 1.04
C GLU A 57 1.35 2.16 0.67
N MET A 58 1.13 1.33 1.67
CA MET A 58 0.45 0.04 1.49
C MET A 58 -0.90 0.23 0.80
N ALA A 59 -1.06 -0.45 -0.34
CA ALA A 59 -2.30 -0.58 -1.07
C ALA A 59 -2.84 -2.01 -0.91
N SER A 60 -4.12 -2.12 -0.58
CA SER A 60 -4.73 -3.41 -0.31
C SER A 60 -5.06 -4.16 -1.60
N PRO A 61 -4.64 -5.43 -1.75
CA PRO A 61 -4.91 -6.28 -2.91
C PRO A 61 -6.33 -6.85 -2.94
N GLU A 62 -7.08 -6.73 -1.85
CA GLU A 62 -8.52 -7.04 -1.75
C GLU A 62 -9.16 -6.18 -0.64
N LYS A 63 -10.47 -5.99 -0.71
CA LYS A 63 -11.20 -5.18 0.28
C LYS A 63 -11.04 -5.75 1.70
N ALA A 64 -11.08 -7.05 1.84
CA ALA A 64 -10.88 -7.76 3.11
C ALA A 64 -9.47 -7.60 3.68
N GLY A 65 -8.51 -7.24 2.85
CA GLY A 65 -7.12 -6.98 3.22
C GLY A 65 -6.86 -5.58 3.79
N ARG A 66 -7.82 -4.68 3.75
CA ARG A 66 -7.64 -3.32 4.26
C ARG A 66 -7.26 -3.33 5.75
N HIS A 67 -6.17 -2.63 6.05
CA HIS A 67 -5.59 -2.59 7.40
C HIS A 67 -5.99 -1.32 8.17
N ARG A 68 -6.26 -0.23 7.44
CA ARG A 68 -6.63 1.08 8.01
C ARG A 68 -7.78 1.70 7.25
N ARG A 69 -8.47 2.63 7.90
CA ARG A 69 -9.38 3.54 7.21
C ARG A 69 -8.56 4.44 6.29
N ARG A 70 -9.15 4.81 5.16
CA ARG A 70 -8.54 5.70 4.17
C ARG A 70 -7.19 5.15 3.64
N GLU A 71 -7.11 3.83 3.49
CA GLU A 71 -6.00 3.12 2.86
C GLU A 71 -6.27 2.97 1.37
N ILE A 72 -5.24 3.13 0.55
CA ILE A 72 -5.34 2.99 -0.91
C ILE A 72 -5.79 1.57 -1.28
N GLY A 73 -6.77 1.49 -2.18
CA GLY A 73 -7.20 0.25 -2.83
C GLY A 73 -6.47 0.03 -4.16
N ILE A 74 -6.17 -1.25 -4.48
CA ILE A 74 -5.65 -1.66 -5.79
C ILE A 74 -6.29 -2.97 -6.27
N TYR A 75 -7.35 -3.39 -5.59
CA TYR A 75 -8.04 -4.65 -5.85
C TYR A 75 -9.07 -4.60 -6.99
N ASP A 76 -9.26 -3.45 -7.61
CA ASP A 76 -10.25 -3.24 -8.67
C ASP A 76 -9.72 -2.19 -9.67
N ASP A 77 -10.06 -2.34 -10.95
CA ASP A 77 -9.61 -1.43 -12.02
C ASP A 77 -10.13 0.00 -11.84
N ARG A 78 -11.22 0.19 -11.08
CA ARG A 78 -11.74 1.51 -10.73
C ARG A 78 -10.76 2.41 -9.98
N PHE A 79 -9.73 1.85 -9.35
CA PHE A 79 -8.69 2.61 -8.67
C PHE A 79 -7.59 3.10 -9.60
N LEU A 80 -7.45 2.50 -10.80
CA LEU A 80 -6.39 2.80 -11.74
C LEU A 80 -6.32 4.27 -12.14
N PRO A 81 -7.42 4.98 -12.43
CA PRO A 81 -7.32 6.39 -12.81
C PRO A 81 -6.64 7.26 -11.74
N GLY A 82 -6.96 7.05 -10.47
CA GLY A 82 -6.32 7.78 -9.36
C GLY A 82 -4.85 7.40 -9.16
N LEU A 83 -4.54 6.11 -9.23
CA LEU A 83 -3.17 5.59 -9.13
C LEU A 83 -2.30 6.08 -10.29
N THR A 84 -2.81 6.04 -11.52
CA THR A 84 -2.12 6.58 -12.70
C THR A 84 -1.80 8.05 -12.53
N ARG A 85 -2.80 8.87 -12.13
CA ARG A 85 -2.59 10.28 -11.83
C ARG A 85 -1.48 10.50 -10.80
N LEU A 86 -1.48 9.74 -9.71
CA LEU A 86 -0.46 9.83 -8.66
C LEU A 86 0.94 9.55 -9.22
N VAL A 87 1.09 8.47 -9.98
CA VAL A 87 2.37 8.05 -10.55
C VAL A 87 2.86 9.07 -11.60
N ASP A 88 1.97 9.59 -12.43
CA ASP A 88 2.30 10.61 -13.43
C ASP A 88 2.84 11.89 -12.77
N GLU A 89 2.24 12.34 -11.66
CA GLU A 89 2.75 13.52 -10.94
C GLU A 89 4.12 13.27 -10.30
N ILE A 90 4.34 12.06 -9.73
CA ILE A 90 5.66 11.66 -9.19
C ILE A 90 6.71 11.65 -10.31
N HIS A 91 6.40 11.03 -11.46
CA HIS A 91 7.30 10.95 -12.60
C HIS A 91 7.59 12.33 -13.21
N ARG A 92 6.57 13.18 -13.34
CA ARG A 92 6.71 14.55 -13.86
C ARG A 92 7.61 15.40 -12.98
N ALA A 93 7.63 15.14 -11.67
CA ALA A 93 8.55 15.78 -10.72
C ALA A 93 9.97 15.17 -10.71
N GLY A 94 10.25 14.15 -11.56
CA GLY A 94 11.57 13.56 -11.75
C GLY A 94 11.89 12.34 -10.89
N ALA A 95 11.03 11.94 -9.97
CA ALA A 95 11.19 10.73 -9.17
C ALA A 95 10.68 9.47 -9.92
N LYS A 96 11.11 8.30 -9.47
CA LYS A 96 10.50 7.00 -9.83
C LYS A 96 9.52 6.58 -8.74
N ALA A 97 8.54 5.73 -9.12
CA ALA A 97 7.52 5.23 -8.21
C ALA A 97 7.55 3.71 -8.10
N SER A 98 7.22 3.22 -6.94
CA SER A 98 6.83 1.85 -6.63
C SER A 98 5.66 1.89 -5.65
N ILE A 99 4.96 0.79 -5.43
CA ILE A 99 3.86 0.71 -4.47
C ILE A 99 4.02 -0.53 -3.58
N GLN A 100 3.72 -0.39 -2.30
CA GLN A 100 3.69 -1.53 -1.40
C GLN A 100 2.33 -2.23 -1.52
N LEU A 101 2.33 -3.51 -1.88
CA LEU A 101 1.15 -4.37 -1.79
C LEU A 101 1.14 -5.03 -0.41
N GLY A 102 0.02 -4.96 0.29
CA GLY A 102 -0.07 -5.53 1.62
C GLY A 102 -1.49 -5.86 2.06
N HIS A 103 -1.59 -6.86 2.90
CA HIS A 103 -2.84 -7.37 3.44
C HIS A 103 -2.82 -7.30 4.97
N GLY A 104 -3.84 -6.70 5.57
CA GLY A 104 -3.93 -6.54 7.03
C GLY A 104 -4.04 -7.84 7.81
N GLY A 105 -4.59 -8.89 7.21
CA GLY A 105 -4.74 -10.20 7.85
C GLY A 105 -5.43 -10.08 9.21
N GLY A 106 -4.91 -10.79 10.21
CA GLY A 106 -5.36 -10.68 11.59
C GLY A 106 -5.11 -9.33 12.25
N HIS A 107 -4.35 -8.44 11.60
CA HIS A 107 -4.01 -7.10 12.10
C HIS A 107 -4.99 -6.02 11.60
N THR A 108 -6.20 -6.37 11.26
CA THR A 108 -7.26 -5.42 10.88
C THR A 108 -8.50 -5.56 11.78
N ARG A 109 -9.57 -4.87 11.46
CA ARG A 109 -10.83 -4.90 12.19
C ARG A 109 -12.01 -4.99 11.24
N ARG A 110 -13.07 -5.67 11.67
CA ARG A 110 -14.27 -5.90 10.86
C ARG A 110 -14.86 -4.61 10.26
N HIS A 111 -14.89 -3.52 11.02
CA HIS A 111 -15.39 -2.23 10.53
C HIS A 111 -14.45 -1.54 9.50
N ILE A 112 -13.24 -2.07 9.28
CA ILE A 112 -12.28 -1.59 8.29
C ILE A 112 -12.29 -2.48 7.05
N CYS A 113 -12.14 -3.80 7.23
CA CYS A 113 -12.06 -4.76 6.12
C CYS A 113 -13.43 -5.26 5.64
N GLY A 114 -14.49 -5.06 6.44
CA GLY A 114 -15.87 -5.41 6.09
C GLY A 114 -16.30 -6.83 6.49
N GLU A 115 -15.37 -7.68 6.90
CA GLU A 115 -15.62 -9.05 7.34
C GLU A 115 -14.77 -9.42 8.55
N THR A 116 -14.91 -10.65 9.07
CA THR A 116 -14.02 -11.14 10.12
C THR A 116 -12.60 -11.20 9.58
N PRO A 117 -11.60 -10.59 10.28
CA PRO A 117 -10.21 -10.71 9.90
C PRO A 117 -9.76 -12.15 9.74
N ILE A 118 -8.86 -12.41 8.82
CA ILE A 118 -8.33 -13.75 8.53
C ILE A 118 -6.87 -13.84 8.96
N ALA A 119 -6.43 -15.02 9.38
CA ALA A 119 -5.04 -15.29 9.73
C ALA A 119 -4.68 -16.76 9.47
N PRO A 120 -3.39 -17.14 9.51
CA PRO A 120 -2.99 -18.54 9.43
C PRO A 120 -3.53 -19.40 10.56
N SER A 121 -3.89 -18.80 11.70
CA SER A 121 -4.45 -19.47 12.87
C SER A 121 -5.43 -18.55 13.59
N ALA A 122 -6.45 -19.11 14.23
CA ALA A 122 -7.45 -18.37 15.01
C ALA A 122 -6.90 -17.91 16.39
N ILE A 123 -5.80 -17.17 16.36
CA ILE A 123 -5.13 -16.66 17.57
C ILE A 123 -5.28 -15.14 17.60
N PRO A 124 -5.71 -14.54 18.74
CA PRO A 124 -5.80 -13.09 18.87
C PRO A 124 -4.46 -12.40 18.59
N HIS A 125 -4.49 -11.28 17.87
CA HIS A 125 -3.27 -10.53 17.58
C HIS A 125 -2.81 -9.76 18.83
N PRO A 126 -1.55 -9.88 19.29
CA PRO A 126 -1.08 -9.29 20.55
C PRO A 126 -1.25 -7.77 20.66
N VAL A 127 -1.18 -7.04 19.55
CA VAL A 127 -1.35 -5.59 19.52
C VAL A 127 -2.75 -5.14 19.98
N TYR A 128 -3.73 -6.04 19.92
CA TYR A 128 -5.11 -5.74 20.32
C TYR A 128 -5.44 -6.15 21.75
N GLU A 129 -4.55 -6.85 22.45
CA GLU A 129 -4.72 -7.20 23.86
C GLU A 129 -4.81 -5.96 24.77
N THR A 130 -4.26 -4.83 24.31
CA THR A 130 -4.32 -3.53 25.01
C THR A 130 -5.55 -2.71 24.67
N THR A 131 -6.40 -3.15 23.74
CA THR A 131 -7.67 -2.48 23.36
C THR A 131 -8.85 -3.23 23.99
N LEU A 132 -9.96 -2.52 24.22
CA LEU A 132 -11.18 -3.09 24.79
C LEU A 132 -11.85 -4.18 23.95
N GLU A 133 -11.32 -4.47 22.75
CA GLU A 133 -11.86 -5.43 21.80
C GLU A 133 -10.78 -6.46 21.41
N THR A 134 -10.93 -7.68 21.91
CA THR A 134 -10.12 -8.81 21.45
C THR A 134 -10.69 -9.35 20.15
N ILE A 135 -9.90 -9.29 19.07
CA ILE A 135 -10.27 -9.84 17.77
C ILE A 135 -9.64 -11.20 17.61
N VAL A 136 -10.47 -12.24 17.50
CA VAL A 136 -10.04 -13.57 17.08
C VAL A 136 -10.25 -13.67 15.58
N PRO A 137 -9.18 -13.76 14.78
CA PRO A 137 -9.32 -13.92 13.33
C PRO A 137 -9.84 -15.32 12.99
N GLU A 138 -10.44 -15.43 11.80
CA GLU A 138 -10.79 -16.73 11.23
C GLU A 138 -9.54 -17.39 10.64
N GLU A 139 -9.33 -18.68 10.95
CA GLU A 139 -8.25 -19.44 10.32
C GLU A 139 -8.53 -19.65 8.83
N MET A 140 -7.56 -19.33 7.99
CA MET A 140 -7.70 -19.48 6.56
C MET A 140 -7.73 -20.94 6.12
N THR A 141 -8.73 -21.28 5.33
CA THR A 141 -8.73 -22.52 4.55
C THR A 141 -7.68 -22.45 3.43
N LYS A 142 -7.27 -23.59 2.89
CA LYS A 142 -6.38 -23.64 1.72
C LYS A 142 -6.95 -22.84 0.54
N ALA A 143 -8.23 -22.96 0.26
CA ALA A 143 -8.89 -22.20 -0.81
C ALA A 143 -8.81 -20.69 -0.56
N ARG A 144 -8.94 -20.22 0.71
CA ARG A 144 -8.80 -18.80 1.05
C ARG A 144 -7.37 -18.30 0.87
N ILE A 145 -6.37 -19.13 1.20
CA ILE A 145 -4.96 -18.82 0.96
C ILE A 145 -4.70 -18.65 -0.55
N GLU A 146 -5.18 -19.57 -1.37
CA GLU A 146 -5.07 -19.49 -2.83
C GLU A 146 -5.75 -18.23 -3.39
N ALA A 147 -6.91 -17.84 -2.86
CA ALA A 147 -7.59 -16.60 -3.23
C ALA A 147 -6.78 -15.35 -2.88
N VAL A 148 -6.15 -15.30 -1.70
CA VAL A 148 -5.28 -14.18 -1.30
C VAL A 148 -4.05 -14.08 -2.21
N ILE A 149 -3.44 -15.22 -2.58
CA ILE A 149 -2.32 -15.26 -3.53
C ILE A 149 -2.77 -14.70 -4.89
N ALA A 150 -3.92 -15.14 -5.41
CA ALA A 150 -4.45 -14.65 -6.67
C ALA A 150 -4.78 -13.13 -6.62
N ALA A 151 -5.31 -12.65 -5.50
CA ALA A 151 -5.56 -11.22 -5.29
C ALA A 151 -4.26 -10.39 -5.34
N HIS A 152 -3.18 -10.86 -4.71
CA HIS A 152 -1.87 -10.20 -4.79
C HIS A 152 -1.30 -10.21 -6.21
N ALA A 153 -1.43 -11.32 -6.94
CA ALA A 153 -0.99 -11.40 -8.33
C ALA A 153 -1.77 -10.41 -9.23
N ALA A 154 -3.10 -10.33 -9.06
CA ALA A 154 -3.92 -9.38 -9.78
C ALA A 154 -3.59 -7.91 -9.42
N ALA A 155 -3.33 -7.63 -8.14
CA ALA A 155 -2.91 -6.31 -7.68
C ALA A 155 -1.53 -5.92 -8.26
N ALA A 156 -0.58 -6.86 -8.31
CA ALA A 156 0.73 -6.64 -8.93
C ALA A 156 0.65 -6.37 -10.43
N ALA A 157 -0.33 -6.95 -11.13
CA ALA A 157 -0.57 -6.67 -12.54
C ALA A 157 -1.16 -5.27 -12.79
N ARG A 158 -1.79 -4.67 -11.76
CA ARG A 158 -2.32 -3.29 -11.81
C ARG A 158 -1.27 -2.25 -11.43
N ALA A 159 -0.24 -2.66 -10.70
CA ALA A 159 0.85 -1.80 -10.24
C ALA A 159 1.89 -1.52 -11.32
#